data_e40d7e10a06c26f172e3abea8101082a
#
_entry.id   e40d7e10a06c26f172e3abea8101082a
#
_cell.length_a   1.000
_cell.length_b   1.000
_cell.length_c   1.000
_cell.angle_alpha   90.00
_cell.angle_beta   90.00
_cell.angle_gamma   90.00
#
_symmetry.space_group_name_H-M   'P 1'
#
loop_
_entity.id
_entity.type
_entity.pdbx_description
1 polymer ?
#
loop_
_entity_poly.entity_id
_entity_poly.type
_entity_poly.pdbx_seq_one_letter_code
_entity_poly.pdbx_strand_id
1 'polypeptide(L)'
;MQRVVENLLKKKEKDVRKKQLRYIKSHIFRSELRKLFIMNFGALKKPSISLENIKNASLSQLQKMRLEAEDVEYKSLVDLEPVILEYVKTQHVWQLFMEKAMDFHFESIVEDMIYLIHFINDVKIFKDTYPEKLFIEEVKNNELMMRKIYKVLGDGIRSFLNYAIELKEKAPEFLEEILYDYQFTQNLQKESRY
;
A
#
# COMPACT_ATOMS: atom_id res chain seq x y z
N MET A 1 -11.07 -23.56 -35.68
CA MET A 1 -11.49 -24.14 -34.39
C MET A 1 -10.50 -23.75 -33.28
N GLN A 2 -9.20 -23.97 -33.44
CA GLN A 2 -8.16 -23.66 -32.43
C GLN A 2 -8.16 -22.18 -31.97
N ARG A 3 -8.26 -21.23 -32.89
CA ARG A 3 -8.29 -19.78 -32.61
C ARG A 3 -9.49 -19.32 -31.77
N VAL A 4 -10.63 -20.00 -31.91
CA VAL A 4 -11.85 -19.72 -31.13
C VAL A 4 -11.67 -20.18 -29.70
N VAL A 5 -11.10 -21.37 -29.50
CA VAL A 5 -10.83 -21.93 -28.18
C VAL A 5 -9.80 -21.07 -27.43
N GLU A 6 -8.71 -20.65 -28.09
CA GLU A 6 -7.71 -19.75 -27.51
C GLU A 6 -8.32 -18.40 -27.08
N ASN A 7 -9.19 -17.82 -27.88
CA ASN A 7 -9.86 -16.56 -27.54
C ASN A 7 -10.83 -16.72 -26.35
N LEU A 8 -11.53 -17.84 -26.26
CA LEU A 8 -12.41 -18.15 -25.11
C LEU A 8 -11.61 -18.34 -23.83
N LEU A 9 -10.48 -19.05 -23.90
CA LEU A 9 -9.58 -19.24 -22.75
C LEU A 9 -9.03 -17.90 -22.25
N LYS A 10 -8.49 -17.06 -23.15
CA LYS A 10 -7.97 -15.71 -22.82
C LYS A 10 -9.05 -14.83 -22.18
N LYS A 11 -10.28 -14.88 -22.70
CA LYS A 11 -11.40 -14.15 -22.12
C LYS A 11 -11.72 -14.63 -20.70
N LYS A 12 -11.75 -15.94 -20.48
CA LYS A 12 -12.00 -16.54 -19.17
C LYS A 12 -10.92 -16.15 -18.15
N GLU A 13 -9.65 -16.20 -18.55
CA GLU A 13 -8.52 -15.78 -17.70
C GLU A 13 -8.63 -14.30 -17.32
N LYS A 14 -8.96 -13.43 -18.28
CA LYS A 14 -9.19 -12.00 -18.04
C LYS A 14 -10.33 -11.75 -17.05
N ASP A 15 -11.44 -12.48 -17.19
CA ASP A 15 -12.60 -12.35 -16.30
C ASP A 15 -12.26 -12.82 -14.87
N VAL A 16 -11.51 -13.91 -14.73
CA VAL A 16 -11.02 -14.40 -13.44
C VAL A 16 -10.11 -13.35 -12.78
N ARG A 17 -9.15 -12.81 -13.52
CA ARG A 17 -8.24 -11.79 -13.01
C ARG A 17 -8.97 -10.53 -12.56
N LYS A 18 -9.95 -10.08 -13.33
CA LYS A 18 -10.79 -8.93 -12.96
C LYS A 18 -11.57 -9.17 -11.67
N LYS A 19 -12.08 -10.39 -11.43
CA LYS A 19 -12.74 -10.75 -10.17
C LYS A 19 -11.78 -10.70 -8.98
N GLN A 20 -10.56 -11.22 -9.15
CA GLN A 20 -9.51 -11.17 -8.13
C GLN A 20 -9.16 -9.72 -7.77
N LEU A 21 -8.93 -8.86 -8.75
CA LEU A 21 -8.67 -7.44 -8.56
C LEU A 21 -9.83 -6.73 -7.86
N ARG A 22 -11.07 -7.06 -8.21
CA ARG A 22 -12.27 -6.51 -7.54
C ARG A 22 -12.34 -6.91 -6.06
N TYR A 23 -12.00 -8.15 -5.74
CA TYR A 23 -11.97 -8.62 -4.35
C TYR A 23 -10.99 -7.79 -3.51
N ILE A 24 -9.74 -7.63 -3.98
CA ILE A 24 -8.70 -6.85 -3.31
C ILE A 24 -9.15 -5.39 -3.17
N LYS A 25 -9.72 -4.79 -4.23
CA LYS A 25 -10.27 -3.43 -4.17
C LYS A 25 -11.28 -3.29 -3.04
N SER A 26 -12.29 -4.15 -3.01
CA SER A 26 -13.47 -4.00 -2.14
C SER A 26 -13.17 -4.32 -0.68
N HIS A 27 -12.32 -5.31 -0.40
CA HIS A 27 -12.10 -5.84 0.94
C HIS A 27 -10.82 -5.30 1.60
N ILE A 28 -9.90 -4.73 0.81
CA ILE A 28 -8.59 -4.30 1.29
C ILE A 28 -8.41 -2.80 1.12
N PHE A 29 -8.41 -2.31 -0.11
CA PHE A 29 -8.02 -0.93 -0.40
C PHE A 29 -9.11 0.12 -0.20
N ARG A 30 -10.34 -0.19 -0.55
CA ARG A 30 -11.41 0.81 -0.60
C ARG A 30 -11.81 1.34 0.77
N SER A 31 -11.72 0.52 1.81
CA SER A 31 -12.08 0.91 3.18
C SER A 31 -10.92 0.80 4.15
N GLU A 32 -10.39 -0.39 4.36
CA GLU A 32 -9.51 -0.70 5.47
C GLU A 32 -8.14 0.00 5.41
N LEU A 33 -7.50 0.03 4.25
CA LEU A 33 -6.20 0.66 4.07
C LEU A 33 -6.26 2.14 3.63
N ARG A 34 -7.47 2.69 3.46
CA ARG A 34 -7.66 4.07 2.99
C ARG A 34 -6.93 5.09 3.86
N LYS A 35 -7.19 5.08 5.16
CA LYS A 35 -6.59 6.01 6.11
C LYS A 35 -5.07 5.88 6.13
N LEU A 36 -4.57 4.64 6.14
CA LEU A 36 -3.14 4.38 6.14
C LEU A 36 -2.42 5.03 4.96
N PHE A 37 -2.91 4.83 3.74
CA PHE A 37 -2.25 5.37 2.55
C PHE A 37 -2.40 6.88 2.43
N ILE A 38 -3.53 7.46 2.84
CA ILE A 38 -3.66 8.92 2.92
C ILE A 38 -2.62 9.50 3.88
N MET A 39 -2.46 8.92 5.06
CA MET A 39 -1.47 9.36 6.05
C MET A 39 -0.03 9.15 5.53
N ASN A 40 0.26 7.99 4.96
CA ASN A 40 1.60 7.64 4.50
C ASN A 40 2.05 8.57 3.36
N PHE A 41 1.23 8.77 2.33
CA PHE A 41 1.55 9.71 1.25
C PHE A 41 1.65 11.15 1.74
N GLY A 42 0.83 11.56 2.71
CA GLY A 42 0.90 12.89 3.31
C GLY A 42 2.19 13.15 4.11
N ALA A 43 2.73 12.12 4.78
CA ALA A 43 3.95 12.18 5.56
C ALA A 43 5.23 12.04 4.71
N LEU A 44 5.13 11.51 3.49
CA LEU A 44 6.25 11.21 2.61
C LEU A 44 6.90 12.50 2.08
N LYS A 45 8.24 12.58 2.17
CA LYS A 45 9.06 13.64 1.58
C LYS A 45 9.60 13.22 0.22
N LYS A 46 10.12 11.99 0.14
CA LYS A 46 10.63 11.37 -1.07
C LYS A 46 10.25 9.88 -1.11
N PRO A 47 9.96 9.33 -2.29
CA PRO A 47 9.67 10.06 -3.53
C PRO A 47 8.39 10.91 -3.41
N SER A 48 8.21 11.88 -4.33
CA SER A 48 6.98 12.68 -4.37
C SER A 48 5.82 11.88 -4.92
N ILE A 49 5.16 11.13 -4.05
CA ILE A 49 3.99 10.31 -4.38
C ILE A 49 2.76 10.93 -3.70
N SER A 50 1.74 11.22 -4.49
CA SER A 50 0.45 11.73 -4.02
C SER A 50 -0.68 11.04 -4.75
N LEU A 51 -1.90 11.14 -4.20
CA LEU A 51 -3.10 10.59 -4.87
C LEU A 51 -3.30 11.21 -6.25
N GLU A 52 -3.01 12.49 -6.40
CA GLU A 52 -3.13 13.19 -7.69
C GLU A 52 -2.09 12.69 -8.69
N ASN A 53 -0.83 12.53 -8.26
CA ASN A 53 0.23 12.01 -9.11
C ASN A 53 -0.10 10.58 -9.60
N ILE A 54 -0.62 9.73 -8.73
CA ILE A 54 -1.03 8.36 -9.08
C ILE A 54 -2.20 8.40 -10.06
N LYS A 55 -3.20 9.26 -9.85
CA LYS A 55 -4.37 9.39 -10.72
C LYS A 55 -3.99 9.75 -12.15
N ASN A 56 -3.05 10.69 -12.29
CA ASN A 56 -2.63 11.23 -13.58
C ASN A 56 -1.48 10.43 -14.22
N ALA A 57 -0.92 9.44 -13.52
CA ALA A 57 0.23 8.70 -13.99
C ALA A 57 -0.10 7.75 -15.14
N SER A 58 0.79 7.69 -16.12
CA SER A 58 0.86 6.59 -17.08
C SER A 58 1.39 5.32 -16.41
N LEU A 59 1.27 4.19 -17.09
CA LEU A 59 1.81 2.92 -16.59
C LEU A 59 3.32 3.01 -16.31
N SER A 60 4.10 3.61 -17.21
CA SER A 60 5.54 3.81 -17.06
C SER A 60 5.88 4.72 -15.86
N GLN A 61 5.06 5.72 -15.60
CA GLN A 61 5.23 6.61 -14.45
C GLN A 61 4.93 5.88 -13.13
N LEU A 62 3.90 5.02 -13.08
CA LEU A 62 3.64 4.17 -11.91
C LEU A 62 4.80 3.19 -11.64
N GLN A 63 5.35 2.59 -12.68
CA GLN A 63 6.52 1.71 -12.58
C GLN A 63 7.73 2.47 -12.04
N LYS A 64 7.96 3.71 -12.49
CA LYS A 64 9.01 4.58 -11.97
C LYS A 64 8.79 4.91 -10.49
N MET A 65 7.59 5.32 -10.10
CA MET A 65 7.24 5.58 -8.69
C MET A 65 7.52 4.36 -7.81
N ARG A 66 7.22 3.16 -8.29
CA ARG A 66 7.50 1.91 -7.58
C ARG A 66 9.00 1.71 -7.34
N LEU A 67 9.84 1.97 -8.32
CA LEU A 67 11.31 1.89 -8.16
C LEU A 67 11.82 2.95 -7.18
N GLU A 68 11.34 4.17 -7.28
CA GLU A 68 11.72 5.27 -6.39
C GLU A 68 11.31 5.01 -4.93
N ALA A 69 10.27 4.21 -4.68
CA ALA A 69 9.83 3.82 -3.34
C ALA A 69 10.77 2.80 -2.64
N GLU A 70 11.87 2.39 -3.26
CA GLU A 70 12.94 1.65 -2.59
C GLU A 70 13.72 2.51 -1.59
N ASP A 71 13.74 3.83 -1.80
CA ASP A 71 14.46 4.79 -0.96
C ASP A 71 13.49 5.91 -0.52
N VAL A 72 12.76 5.68 0.56
CA VAL A 72 11.79 6.63 1.09
C VAL A 72 12.41 7.53 2.16
N GLU A 73 12.00 8.80 2.15
CA GLU A 73 12.25 9.76 3.23
C GLU A 73 10.91 10.34 3.70
N TYR A 74 10.79 10.55 4.99
CA TYR A 74 9.64 11.20 5.61
C TYR A 74 9.94 12.64 6.02
N LYS A 75 8.91 13.47 6.08
CA LYS A 75 9.04 14.90 6.41
C LYS A 75 9.56 15.12 7.82
N SER A 76 9.10 14.31 8.76
CA SER A 76 9.55 14.36 10.15
C SER A 76 9.38 13.00 10.86
N LEU A 77 10.12 12.81 11.97
CA LEU A 77 9.94 11.62 12.82
C LEU A 77 8.59 11.64 13.54
N VAL A 78 8.02 12.82 13.80
CA VAL A 78 6.70 12.98 14.42
C VAL A 78 5.60 12.42 13.52
N ASP A 79 5.76 12.52 12.19
CA ASP A 79 4.79 12.00 11.23
C ASP A 79 4.89 10.48 11.06
N LEU A 80 6.03 9.86 11.44
CA LEU A 80 6.26 8.43 11.30
C LEU A 80 5.47 7.59 12.31
N GLU A 81 5.43 7.99 13.57
CA GLU A 81 4.77 7.20 14.62
C GLU A 81 3.29 6.92 14.29
N PRO A 82 2.46 7.93 13.90
CA PRO A 82 1.09 7.68 13.50
C PRO A 82 0.96 6.73 12.30
N VAL A 83 1.85 6.82 11.31
CA VAL A 83 1.86 5.92 10.15
C VAL A 83 2.15 4.48 10.59
N ILE A 84 3.18 4.26 11.41
CA ILE A 84 3.55 2.94 11.93
C ILE A 84 2.40 2.35 12.76
N LEU A 85 1.77 3.15 13.62
CA LEU A 85 0.63 2.68 14.42
C LEU A 85 -0.58 2.32 13.56
N GLU A 86 -0.79 2.99 12.44
CA GLU A 86 -1.87 2.63 11.51
C GLU A 86 -1.57 1.30 10.80
N TYR A 87 -0.30 0.98 10.48
CA TYR A 87 0.09 -0.36 10.03
C TYR A 87 -0.25 -1.44 11.07
N VAL A 88 0.03 -1.17 12.36
CA VAL A 88 -0.29 -2.11 13.45
C VAL A 88 -1.80 -2.32 13.58
N LYS A 89 -2.59 -1.25 13.54
CA LYS A 89 -4.06 -1.33 13.60
C LYS A 89 -4.66 -2.13 12.46
N THR A 90 -4.06 -2.06 11.28
CA THR A 90 -4.53 -2.75 10.08
C THR A 90 -3.81 -4.08 9.83
N GLN A 91 -3.12 -4.63 10.84
CA GLN A 91 -2.35 -5.88 10.72
C GLN A 91 -3.15 -7.02 10.07
N HIS A 92 -4.39 -7.22 10.50
CA HIS A 92 -5.25 -8.28 9.98
C HIS A 92 -5.56 -8.10 8.48
N VAL A 93 -5.63 -6.85 8.02
CA VAL A 93 -5.86 -6.54 6.60
C VAL A 93 -4.62 -6.83 5.78
N TRP A 94 -3.43 -6.53 6.30
CA TRP A 94 -2.16 -6.87 5.66
C TRP A 94 -1.95 -8.38 5.55
N GLN A 95 -2.34 -9.13 6.57
CA GLN A 95 -2.34 -10.60 6.54
C GLN A 95 -3.31 -11.13 5.48
N LEU A 96 -4.53 -10.60 5.42
CA LEU A 96 -5.50 -10.93 4.37
C LEU A 96 -4.98 -10.58 2.98
N PHE A 97 -4.36 -9.41 2.82
CA PHE A 97 -3.80 -8.98 1.54
C PHE A 97 -2.69 -9.93 1.07
N MET A 98 -1.78 -10.31 1.97
CA MET A 98 -0.74 -11.28 1.65
C MET A 98 -1.31 -12.63 1.26
N GLU A 99 -2.28 -13.16 2.02
CA GLU A 99 -2.96 -14.41 1.69
C GLU A 99 -3.58 -14.37 0.29
N LYS A 100 -4.32 -13.29 -0.02
CA LYS A 100 -4.96 -13.15 -1.33
C LYS A 100 -3.96 -12.88 -2.45
N ALA A 101 -2.88 -12.18 -2.19
CA ALA A 101 -1.79 -12.01 -3.15
C ALA A 101 -1.13 -13.36 -3.51
N MET A 102 -0.94 -14.24 -2.53
CA MET A 102 -0.46 -15.61 -2.75
C MET A 102 -1.48 -16.44 -3.54
N ASP A 103 -2.75 -16.47 -3.11
CA ASP A 103 -3.84 -17.20 -3.78
C ASP A 103 -4.02 -16.77 -5.25
N PHE A 104 -3.81 -15.49 -5.54
CA PHE A 104 -4.02 -14.90 -6.86
C PHE A 104 -2.74 -14.78 -7.69
N HIS A 105 -1.62 -15.29 -7.19
CA HIS A 105 -0.31 -15.28 -7.86
C HIS A 105 0.21 -13.86 -8.18
N PHE A 106 0.10 -12.95 -7.22
CA PHE A 106 0.74 -11.62 -7.26
C PHE A 106 2.11 -11.66 -6.58
N GLU A 107 3.07 -12.36 -7.15
CA GLU A 107 4.38 -12.64 -6.55
C GLU A 107 5.13 -11.38 -6.11
N SER A 108 5.14 -10.33 -6.95
CA SER A 108 5.80 -9.06 -6.62
C SER A 108 5.21 -8.38 -5.39
N ILE A 109 3.90 -8.51 -5.17
CA ILE A 109 3.23 -7.96 -3.99
C ILE A 109 3.60 -8.79 -2.74
N VAL A 110 3.65 -10.12 -2.87
CA VAL A 110 4.04 -11.01 -1.77
C VAL A 110 5.46 -10.71 -1.30
N GLU A 111 6.41 -10.56 -2.22
CA GLU A 111 7.80 -10.22 -1.91
C GLU A 111 7.91 -8.91 -1.11
N ASP A 112 7.19 -7.87 -1.52
CA ASP A 112 7.19 -6.58 -0.84
C ASP A 112 6.55 -6.65 0.56
N MET A 113 5.63 -7.59 0.81
CA MET A 113 4.91 -7.67 2.09
C MET A 113 5.59 -8.53 3.16
N ILE A 114 6.49 -9.44 2.82
CA ILE A 114 7.08 -10.38 3.78
C ILE A 114 7.71 -9.64 4.96
N TYR A 115 8.62 -8.72 4.70
CA TYR A 115 9.31 -7.95 5.75
C TYR A 115 8.39 -6.96 6.46
N LEU A 116 7.43 -6.40 5.74
CA LEU A 116 6.44 -5.49 6.30
C LEU A 116 5.60 -6.18 7.38
N ILE A 117 5.12 -7.39 7.14
CA ILE A 117 4.31 -8.14 8.11
C ILE A 117 5.13 -8.48 9.35
N HIS A 118 6.39 -8.90 9.20
CA HIS A 118 7.28 -9.11 10.34
C HIS A 118 7.49 -7.84 11.15
N PHE A 119 7.74 -6.72 10.49
CA PHE A 119 7.89 -5.42 11.16
C PHE A 119 6.63 -5.01 11.93
N ILE A 120 5.45 -5.16 11.33
CA ILE A 120 4.17 -4.88 12.00
C ILE A 120 4.03 -5.72 13.28
N ASN A 121 4.39 -7.01 13.23
CA ASN A 121 4.37 -7.90 14.39
C ASN A 121 5.34 -7.41 15.48
N ASP A 122 6.55 -7.04 15.12
CA ASP A 122 7.57 -6.56 16.08
C ASP A 122 7.11 -5.28 16.78
N VAL A 123 6.57 -4.32 16.01
CA VAL A 123 6.03 -3.08 16.61
C VAL A 123 4.82 -3.36 17.50
N LYS A 124 3.95 -4.30 17.11
CA LYS A 124 2.81 -4.72 17.93
C LYS A 124 3.29 -5.28 19.26
N ILE A 125 4.26 -6.19 19.28
CA ILE A 125 4.85 -6.75 20.50
C ILE A 125 5.43 -5.63 21.38
N PHE A 126 6.15 -4.68 20.78
CA PHE A 126 6.68 -3.53 21.52
C PHE A 126 5.56 -2.72 22.17
N LYS A 127 4.50 -2.39 21.45
CA LYS A 127 3.36 -1.60 21.95
C LYS A 127 2.55 -2.34 23.00
N ASP A 128 2.39 -3.65 22.88
CA ASP A 128 1.73 -4.49 23.87
C ASP A 128 2.55 -4.55 25.19
N THR A 129 3.88 -4.49 25.09
CA THR A 129 4.79 -4.50 26.24
C THR A 129 4.94 -3.11 26.88
N TYR A 130 4.98 -2.06 26.06
CA TYR A 130 5.21 -0.68 26.48
C TYR A 130 4.16 0.27 25.87
N PRO A 131 2.89 0.23 26.33
CA PRO A 131 1.79 0.99 25.70
C PRO A 131 2.03 2.50 25.66
N GLU A 132 2.68 3.05 26.69
CA GLU A 132 2.92 4.50 26.85
C GLU A 132 4.12 5.02 26.05
N LYS A 133 5.01 4.12 25.60
CA LYS A 133 6.21 4.53 24.86
C LYS A 133 5.93 4.72 23.37
N LEU A 134 6.55 5.73 22.77
CA LEU A 134 6.59 5.90 21.33
C LEU A 134 7.67 5.02 20.73
N PHE A 135 7.34 4.21 19.75
CA PHE A 135 8.28 3.29 19.10
C PHE A 135 9.45 4.04 18.46
N ILE A 136 9.16 5.13 17.73
CA ILE A 136 10.19 5.95 17.08
C ILE A 136 11.15 6.58 18.09
N GLU A 137 10.69 7.03 19.24
CA GLU A 137 11.56 7.57 20.28
C GLU A 137 12.58 6.55 20.81
N GLU A 138 12.20 5.29 20.89
CA GLU A 138 13.11 4.21 21.34
C GLU A 138 14.17 3.84 20.27
N VAL A 139 13.85 4.01 18.98
CA VAL A 139 14.72 3.54 17.90
C VAL A 139 15.42 4.65 17.10
N LYS A 140 15.01 5.92 17.25
CA LYS A 140 15.51 7.04 16.43
C LYS A 140 17.01 7.24 16.42
N ASN A 141 17.70 6.86 17.50
CA ASN A 141 19.15 6.94 17.62
C ASN A 141 19.89 5.70 17.09
N ASN A 142 19.15 4.68 16.66
CA ASN A 142 19.71 3.49 16.03
C ASN A 142 19.61 3.60 14.51
N GLU A 143 20.69 4.02 13.88
CA GLU A 143 20.75 4.25 12.42
C GLU A 143 20.36 3.01 11.61
N LEU A 144 20.82 1.82 12.02
CA LEU A 144 20.49 0.57 11.34
C LEU A 144 18.98 0.26 11.42
N MET A 145 18.38 0.48 12.58
CA MET A 145 16.95 0.28 12.76
C MET A 145 16.14 1.29 11.94
N MET A 146 16.54 2.55 11.93
CA MET A 146 15.86 3.58 11.13
C MET A 146 15.92 3.28 9.63
N ARG A 147 17.06 2.79 9.12
CA ARG A 147 17.16 2.33 7.71
C ARG A 147 16.20 1.16 7.42
N LYS A 148 16.11 0.20 8.33
CA LYS A 148 15.14 -0.92 8.19
C LYS A 148 13.70 -0.43 8.18
N ILE A 149 13.35 0.52 9.04
CA ILE A 149 12.01 1.13 9.09
C ILE A 149 11.68 1.79 7.74
N TYR A 150 12.56 2.64 7.23
CA TYR A 150 12.34 3.30 5.95
C TYR A 150 12.19 2.30 4.79
N LYS A 151 13.02 1.27 4.76
CA LYS A 151 12.90 0.21 3.75
C LYS A 151 11.54 -0.49 3.82
N VAL A 152 11.10 -0.88 5.00
CA VAL A 152 9.83 -1.60 5.19
C VAL A 152 8.63 -0.71 4.88
N LEU A 153 8.66 0.56 5.23
CA LEU A 153 7.61 1.50 4.84
C LEU A 153 7.58 1.73 3.31
N GLY A 154 8.74 1.72 2.67
CA GLY A 154 8.85 1.67 1.21
C GLY A 154 8.22 0.40 0.62
N ASP A 155 8.43 -0.76 1.24
CA ASP A 155 7.80 -2.02 0.84
C ASP A 155 6.26 -1.92 0.89
N GLY A 156 5.70 -1.27 1.91
CA GLY A 156 4.27 -1.00 2.00
C GLY A 156 3.73 -0.12 0.87
N ILE A 157 4.48 0.93 0.51
CA ILE A 157 4.14 1.80 -0.63
C ILE A 157 4.25 1.03 -1.94
N ARG A 158 5.29 0.22 -2.12
CA ARG A 158 5.47 -0.60 -3.32
C ARG A 158 4.37 -1.62 -3.50
N SER A 159 3.86 -2.22 -2.43
CA SER A 159 2.73 -3.16 -2.52
C SER A 159 1.47 -2.48 -3.06
N PHE A 160 1.19 -1.24 -2.65
CA PHE A 160 0.12 -0.43 -3.24
C PHE A 160 0.37 -0.10 -4.71
N LEU A 161 1.58 0.34 -5.06
CA LEU A 161 1.93 0.69 -6.43
C LEU A 161 1.91 -0.51 -7.38
N ASN A 162 2.36 -1.68 -6.93
CA ASN A 162 2.23 -2.93 -7.69
C ASN A 162 0.76 -3.26 -7.98
N TYR A 163 -0.11 -3.09 -6.98
CA TYR A 163 -1.54 -3.28 -7.19
C TYR A 163 -2.13 -2.22 -8.14
N ALA A 164 -1.73 -0.95 -7.99
CA ALA A 164 -2.15 0.12 -8.89
C ALA A 164 -1.72 -0.12 -10.35
N ILE A 165 -0.52 -0.68 -10.57
CA ILE A 165 -0.03 -1.08 -11.89
C ILE A 165 -0.92 -2.17 -12.50
N GLU A 166 -1.22 -3.22 -11.74
CA GLU A 166 -2.15 -4.28 -12.17
C GLU A 166 -3.53 -3.72 -12.54
N LEU A 167 -4.05 -2.79 -11.74
CA LEU A 167 -5.32 -2.13 -12.02
C LEU A 167 -5.24 -1.27 -13.28
N LYS A 168 -4.17 -0.47 -13.45
CA LYS A 168 -4.00 0.40 -14.61
C LYS A 168 -4.03 -0.40 -15.92
N GLU A 169 -3.45 -1.60 -15.92
CA GLU A 169 -3.42 -2.49 -17.09
C GLU A 169 -4.73 -3.21 -17.33
N LYS A 170 -5.41 -3.69 -16.29
CA LYS A 170 -6.48 -4.70 -16.42
C LYS A 170 -7.87 -4.22 -16.03
N ALA A 171 -7.95 -3.23 -15.14
CA ALA A 171 -9.21 -2.69 -14.63
C ALA A 171 -9.03 -1.22 -14.17
N PRO A 172 -8.69 -0.28 -15.06
CA PRO A 172 -8.38 1.11 -14.69
C PRO A 172 -9.53 1.79 -13.95
N GLU A 173 -10.77 1.43 -14.21
CA GLU A 173 -11.94 1.93 -13.49
C GLU A 173 -11.89 1.63 -11.98
N PHE A 174 -11.26 0.53 -11.56
CA PHE A 174 -11.12 0.20 -10.14
C PHE A 174 -10.09 1.09 -9.44
N LEU A 175 -9.03 1.46 -10.14
CA LEU A 175 -8.06 2.43 -9.61
C LEU A 175 -8.71 3.81 -9.44
N GLU A 176 -9.50 4.25 -10.40
CA GLU A 176 -10.23 5.51 -10.32
C GLU A 176 -11.20 5.54 -9.13
N GLU A 177 -11.93 4.45 -8.87
CA GLU A 177 -12.81 4.33 -7.71
C GLU A 177 -12.04 4.45 -6.38
N ILE A 178 -10.91 3.76 -6.24
CA ILE A 178 -10.06 3.84 -5.03
C ILE A 178 -9.58 5.27 -4.82
N LEU A 179 -9.03 5.89 -5.85
CA LEU A 179 -8.47 7.23 -5.76
C LEU A 179 -9.54 8.29 -5.49
N TYR A 180 -10.74 8.13 -6.06
CA TYR A 180 -11.88 8.99 -5.76
C TYR A 180 -12.26 8.93 -4.29
N ASP A 181 -12.41 7.71 -3.72
CA ASP A 181 -12.74 7.53 -2.31
C ASP A 181 -11.66 8.11 -1.38
N TYR A 182 -10.38 7.97 -1.76
CA TYR A 182 -9.26 8.51 -0.98
C TYR A 182 -9.23 10.04 -1.02
N GLN A 183 -9.40 10.64 -2.17
CA GLN A 183 -9.46 12.10 -2.33
C GLN A 183 -10.65 12.70 -1.59
N PHE A 184 -11.81 12.06 -1.66
CA PHE A 184 -13.00 12.48 -0.91
C PHE A 184 -12.71 12.50 0.60
N THR A 185 -12.14 11.43 1.15
CA THR A 185 -11.77 11.33 2.57
C THR A 185 -10.73 12.39 2.95
N GLN A 186 -9.72 12.62 2.12
CA GLN A 186 -8.68 13.63 2.35
C GLN A 186 -9.29 15.06 2.41
N ASN A 187 -10.25 15.37 1.56
CA ASN A 187 -10.91 16.66 1.54
C ASN A 187 -11.77 16.88 2.79
N LEU A 188 -12.52 15.86 3.24
CA LEU A 188 -13.27 15.94 4.50
C LEU A 188 -12.36 16.21 5.71
N GLN A 189 -11.17 15.60 5.75
CA GLN A 189 -10.20 15.81 6.82
C GLN A 189 -9.61 17.24 6.81
N LYS A 190 -9.49 17.86 5.65
CA LYS A 190 -9.05 19.26 5.54
C LYS A 190 -10.14 20.23 6.04
N GLU A 191 -11.40 20.01 5.65
CA GLU A 191 -12.53 20.84 6.08
C GLU A 191 -12.80 20.78 7.59
N SER A 192 -12.57 19.62 8.22
CA SER A 192 -12.77 19.45 9.67
C SER A 192 -11.72 20.15 10.56
N ARG A 193 -10.66 20.73 9.96
CA ARG A 193 -9.59 21.46 10.68
C ARG A 193 -9.82 22.99 10.73
N TYR A 194 -10.90 23.46 10.14
CA TYR A 194 -11.34 24.85 10.16
C TYR A 194 -12.66 24.99 10.96
#